data_2328b86ae063bc89b68f4d45c8be34ba
#
_entry.id   2328b86ae063bc89b68f4d45c8be34ba
#
_cell.length_a   1.000
_cell.length_b   1.000
_cell.length_c   1.000
_cell.angle_alpha   90.00
_cell.angle_beta   90.00
_cell.angle_gamma   90.00
#
_symmetry.space_group_name_H-M   'P 1'
#
loop_
_entity.id
_entity.type
_entity.pdbx_description
1 polymer ?
#
loop_
_entity_poly.entity_id
_entity_poly.type
_entity_poly.pdbx_seq_one_letter_code
_entity_poly.pdbx_strand_id
1 'polypeptide(L)'
;VWNGNGNNYFVNGKKIKFSVKDLKNKDADAIRKQYEELKAQNTYQFFEKQMERFILCNKERYNRIVEEAKGYIRSMTENFDITDMFVSFSGGKDSTVTADLVTRALSNPQIMHIFGDTTLEFPYTYEYVQRFRKDHPKTPLISARNKEKDFEELCKLVGPPSRVMRWCCTIFKTGTIQKRIKSLYRDKNQILT
;
A
#
# COMPACT_ATOMS: atom_id res chain seq x y z
N VAL A 1 -13.59 17.41 0.42
CA VAL A 1 -12.60 18.36 0.96
C VAL A 1 -11.35 17.60 1.33
N TRP A 2 -10.22 18.03 0.87
CA TRP A 2 -8.96 17.44 1.29
C TRP A 2 -7.90 18.53 1.52
N ASN A 3 -6.94 18.24 2.42
CA ASN A 3 -5.92 19.17 2.84
C ASN A 3 -4.65 19.00 1.98
N GLY A 4 -4.16 20.08 1.41
CA GLY A 4 -2.84 20.16 0.78
C GLY A 4 -1.80 20.70 1.77
N ASN A 5 -0.57 20.93 1.30
CA ASN A 5 0.48 21.52 2.13
C ASN A 5 0.10 22.92 2.61
N GLY A 6 0.31 23.16 3.90
CA GLY A 6 -0.09 24.41 4.57
C GLY A 6 -1.60 24.51 4.73
N ASN A 7 -2.12 25.71 4.85
CA ASN A 7 -3.56 25.98 5.03
C ASN A 7 -4.32 25.99 3.69
N ASN A 8 -3.92 25.14 2.75
CA ASN A 8 -4.58 25.03 1.46
C ASN A 8 -5.56 23.84 1.52
N TYR A 9 -6.82 24.13 1.25
CA TYR A 9 -7.88 23.13 1.16
C TYR A 9 -8.41 23.07 -0.28
N PHE A 10 -8.79 21.90 -0.71
CA PHE A 10 -9.40 21.72 -2.02
C PHE A 10 -10.83 21.24 -1.85
N VAL A 11 -11.76 21.96 -2.47
CA VAL A 11 -13.18 21.61 -2.49
C VAL A 11 -13.63 21.57 -3.94
N ASN A 12 -14.11 20.41 -4.38
CA ASN A 12 -14.52 20.19 -5.78
C ASN A 12 -13.44 20.61 -6.80
N GLY A 13 -12.18 20.27 -6.52
CA GLY A 13 -11.04 20.61 -7.38
C GLY A 13 -10.56 22.07 -7.30
N LYS A 14 -11.29 22.95 -6.61
CA LYS A 14 -10.89 24.36 -6.42
C LYS A 14 -10.10 24.53 -5.13
N LYS A 15 -8.99 25.26 -5.23
CA LYS A 15 -8.15 25.62 -4.08
C LYS A 15 -8.84 26.71 -3.26
N ILE A 16 -9.04 26.44 -1.98
CA ILE A 16 -9.57 27.40 -1.01
C ILE A 16 -8.51 27.61 0.07
N LYS A 17 -8.22 28.88 0.39
CA LYS A 17 -7.40 29.24 1.54
C LYS A 17 -8.31 29.54 2.72
N PHE A 18 -8.11 28.86 3.84
CA PHE A 18 -8.72 29.23 5.10
C PHE A 18 -7.72 30.01 5.96
N SER A 19 -8.16 31.08 6.56
CA SER A 19 -7.39 31.79 7.58
C SER A 19 -8.06 31.61 8.95
N VAL A 20 -7.30 31.79 10.02
CA VAL A 20 -7.85 31.78 11.39
C VAL A 20 -8.91 32.87 11.56
N LYS A 21 -8.83 33.94 10.77
CA LYS A 21 -9.84 35.04 10.76
C LYS A 21 -11.20 34.58 10.27
N ASP A 22 -11.22 33.60 9.31
CA ASP A 22 -12.47 33.07 8.77
C ASP A 22 -13.22 32.19 9.78
N LEU A 23 -12.51 31.71 10.82
CA LEU A 23 -13.08 30.90 11.89
C LEU A 23 -13.59 31.71 13.07
N LYS A 24 -13.18 32.97 13.21
CA LYS A 24 -13.56 33.81 14.36
C LYS A 24 -15.07 34.07 14.49
N ASN A 25 -15.79 34.00 13.38
CA ASN A 25 -17.23 34.26 13.34
C ASN A 25 -18.04 32.94 13.32
N LYS A 26 -17.42 31.79 13.56
CA LYS A 26 -18.12 30.51 13.65
C LYS A 26 -18.45 30.19 15.09
N ASP A 27 -19.67 29.74 15.30
CA ASP A 27 -20.13 29.25 16.61
C ASP A 27 -19.36 27.99 16.99
N ALA A 28 -18.41 28.13 17.91
CA ALA A 28 -17.55 27.05 18.36
C ALA A 28 -18.35 25.92 19.04
N ASP A 29 -19.42 26.27 19.74
CA ASP A 29 -20.24 25.31 20.47
C ASP A 29 -21.13 24.51 19.51
N ALA A 30 -21.68 25.14 18.48
CA ALA A 30 -22.40 24.45 17.41
C ALA A 30 -21.49 23.48 16.65
N ILE A 31 -20.24 23.89 16.33
CA ILE A 31 -19.25 23.03 15.70
C ILE A 31 -18.90 21.84 16.59
N ARG A 32 -18.68 22.08 17.88
CA ARG A 32 -18.37 21.04 18.86
C ARG A 32 -19.52 20.05 18.99
N LYS A 33 -20.75 20.53 19.07
CA LYS A 33 -21.95 19.68 19.14
C LYS A 33 -22.06 18.80 17.89
N GLN A 34 -21.91 19.37 16.69
CA GLN A 34 -21.90 18.58 15.45
C GLN A 34 -20.79 17.55 15.42
N TYR A 35 -19.60 17.88 15.93
CA TYR A 35 -18.49 16.94 16.02
C TYR A 35 -18.80 15.76 16.95
N GLU A 36 -19.38 16.01 18.13
CA GLU A 36 -19.77 14.95 19.07
C GLU A 36 -20.90 14.07 18.50
N GLU A 37 -21.86 14.65 17.81
CA GLU A 37 -22.90 13.90 17.10
C GLU A 37 -22.31 13.00 16.01
N LEU A 38 -21.36 13.52 15.21
CA LEU A 38 -20.64 12.75 14.20
C LEU A 38 -19.75 11.67 14.79
N LYS A 39 -19.10 11.95 15.93
CA LYS A 39 -18.30 10.98 16.66
C LYS A 39 -19.14 9.84 17.22
N ALA A 40 -20.32 10.14 17.75
CA ALA A 40 -21.28 9.12 18.22
C ALA A 40 -21.81 8.23 17.08
N GLN A 41 -21.83 8.73 15.84
CA GLN A 41 -22.19 7.99 14.64
C GLN A 41 -21.02 7.29 13.97
N ASN A 42 -19.82 7.31 14.58
CA ASN A 42 -18.59 6.74 14.00
C ASN A 42 -18.63 5.21 14.03
N THR A 43 -19.50 4.65 13.22
CA THR A 43 -19.61 3.23 12.94
C THR A 43 -18.92 2.90 11.63
N TYR A 44 -18.62 1.62 11.40
CA TYR A 44 -18.11 1.16 10.11
C TYR A 44 -18.99 1.57 8.94
N GLN A 45 -20.31 1.51 9.10
CA GLN A 45 -21.28 1.96 8.10
C GLN A 45 -21.18 3.46 7.80
N PHE A 46 -20.94 4.28 8.83
CA PHE A 46 -20.70 5.71 8.62
C PHE A 46 -19.43 5.95 7.82
N PHE A 47 -18.35 5.22 8.15
CA PHE A 47 -17.09 5.29 7.41
C PHE A 47 -17.29 4.91 5.93
N GLU A 48 -17.98 3.81 5.64
CA GLU A 48 -18.28 3.39 4.27
C GLU A 48 -19.02 4.48 3.48
N LYS A 49 -20.09 5.04 4.06
CA LYS A 49 -20.83 6.16 3.44
C LYS A 49 -19.97 7.39 3.18
N GLN A 50 -19.05 7.71 4.08
CA GLN A 50 -18.12 8.83 3.87
C GLN A 50 -17.12 8.51 2.77
N MET A 51 -16.64 7.28 2.67
CA MET A 51 -15.75 6.84 1.60
C MET A 51 -16.44 6.87 0.24
N GLU A 52 -17.68 6.39 0.14
CA GLU A 52 -18.46 6.48 -1.09
C GLU A 52 -18.65 7.93 -1.54
N ARG A 53 -19.02 8.83 -0.62
CA ARG A 53 -19.12 10.27 -0.90
C ARG A 53 -17.80 10.87 -1.35
N PHE A 54 -16.71 10.52 -0.68
CA PHE A 54 -15.38 10.99 -1.06
C PHE A 54 -15.00 10.54 -2.48
N ILE A 55 -15.22 9.27 -2.79
CA ILE A 55 -14.97 8.71 -4.12
C ILE A 55 -15.84 9.42 -5.17
N LEU A 56 -17.12 9.59 -4.90
CA LEU A 56 -18.05 10.26 -5.82
C LEU A 56 -17.63 11.71 -6.09
N CYS A 57 -17.30 12.47 -5.05
CA CYS A 57 -16.88 13.87 -5.18
C CYS A 57 -15.52 14.05 -5.86
N ASN A 58 -14.68 13.02 -5.84
CA ASN A 58 -13.32 13.07 -6.41
C ASN A 58 -13.15 12.16 -7.63
N LYS A 59 -14.24 11.60 -8.16
CA LYS A 59 -14.22 10.58 -9.21
C LYS A 59 -13.39 10.97 -10.43
N GLU A 60 -13.56 12.18 -10.92
CA GLU A 60 -12.83 12.68 -12.09
C GLU A 60 -11.31 12.73 -11.83
N ARG A 61 -10.93 13.29 -10.67
CA ARG A 61 -9.52 13.34 -10.27
C ARG A 61 -8.94 11.94 -10.03
N TYR A 62 -9.70 11.07 -9.36
CA TYR A 62 -9.31 9.69 -9.13
C TYR A 62 -9.04 8.97 -10.45
N ASN A 63 -9.97 9.04 -11.39
CA ASN A 63 -9.81 8.40 -12.69
C ASN A 63 -8.57 8.91 -13.43
N ARG A 64 -8.33 10.24 -13.41
CA ARG A 64 -7.14 10.81 -14.02
C ARG A 64 -5.85 10.26 -13.40
N ILE A 65 -5.73 10.24 -12.07
CA ILE A 65 -4.55 9.72 -11.37
C ILE A 65 -4.35 8.22 -11.68
N VAL A 66 -5.42 7.45 -11.73
CA VAL A 66 -5.36 6.01 -12.07
C VAL A 66 -4.88 5.82 -13.51
N GLU A 67 -5.39 6.60 -14.47
CA GLU A 67 -4.96 6.48 -15.87
C GLU A 67 -3.52 6.97 -16.07
N GLU A 68 -3.09 8.03 -15.38
CA GLU A 68 -1.69 8.45 -15.33
C GLU A 68 -0.77 7.34 -14.81
N ALA A 69 -1.13 6.72 -13.69
CA ALA A 69 -0.37 5.61 -13.10
C ALA A 69 -0.31 4.39 -14.03
N LYS A 70 -1.44 4.01 -14.64
CA LYS A 70 -1.50 2.91 -15.60
C LYS A 70 -0.67 3.19 -16.85
N GLY A 71 -0.70 4.43 -17.34
CA GLY A 71 0.12 4.88 -18.47
C GLY A 71 1.61 4.76 -18.15
N TYR A 72 2.02 5.20 -16.96
CA TYR A 72 3.39 5.07 -16.47
C TYR A 72 3.82 3.59 -16.37
N ILE A 73 2.98 2.74 -15.76
CA ILE A 73 3.28 1.31 -15.65
C ILE A 73 3.48 0.70 -17.04
N ARG A 74 2.58 0.97 -18.00
CA ARG A 74 2.71 0.44 -19.37
C ARG A 74 4.01 0.88 -20.03
N SER A 75 4.38 2.16 -19.90
CA SER A 75 5.63 2.66 -20.50
C SER A 75 6.87 2.02 -19.90
N MET A 76 6.87 1.74 -18.59
CA MET A 76 7.99 1.07 -17.92
C MET A 76 8.07 -0.42 -18.23
N THR A 77 6.96 -1.04 -18.57
CA THR A 77 6.87 -2.49 -18.83
C THR A 77 6.96 -2.85 -20.30
N GLU A 78 7.00 -1.87 -21.20
CA GLU A 78 6.91 -2.06 -22.66
C GLU A 78 7.97 -3.03 -23.22
N ASN A 79 9.16 -3.04 -22.63
CA ASN A 79 10.30 -3.86 -23.08
C ASN A 79 10.53 -5.11 -22.22
N PHE A 80 9.57 -5.49 -21.40
CA PHE A 80 9.69 -6.62 -20.50
C PHE A 80 8.55 -7.62 -20.72
N ASP A 81 8.90 -8.90 -20.77
CA ASP A 81 7.90 -9.95 -20.68
C ASP A 81 7.33 -10.06 -19.26
N ILE A 82 6.10 -10.54 -19.15
CA ILE A 82 5.46 -10.73 -17.84
C ILE A 82 6.25 -11.67 -16.92
N THR A 83 7.01 -12.59 -17.52
CA THR A 83 7.90 -13.51 -16.83
C THR A 83 9.18 -12.85 -16.31
N ASP A 84 9.45 -11.61 -16.69
CA ASP A 84 10.61 -10.83 -16.27
C ASP A 84 10.25 -9.77 -15.24
N MET A 85 9.02 -9.82 -14.75
CA MET A 85 8.47 -8.84 -13.83
C MET A 85 7.93 -9.50 -12.56
N PHE A 86 7.97 -8.78 -11.46
CA PHE A 86 7.23 -9.15 -10.26
C PHE A 86 6.81 -7.92 -9.46
N VAL A 87 5.79 -8.10 -8.65
CA VAL A 87 5.33 -7.07 -7.68
C VAL A 87 5.87 -7.42 -6.31
N SER A 88 6.61 -6.48 -5.69
CA SER A 88 7.01 -6.58 -4.29
C SER A 88 5.78 -6.31 -3.41
N PHE A 89 5.29 -7.34 -2.74
CA PHE A 89 4.04 -7.31 -1.98
C PHE A 89 4.29 -7.43 -0.49
N SER A 90 3.91 -6.43 0.29
CA SER A 90 4.09 -6.42 1.75
C SER A 90 2.79 -6.70 2.52
N GLY A 91 1.64 -6.81 1.82
CA GLY A 91 0.33 -6.89 2.46
C GLY A 91 -0.16 -5.55 3.05
N GLY A 92 0.60 -4.47 2.88
CA GLY A 92 0.20 -3.12 3.27
C GLY A 92 -0.65 -2.43 2.17
N LYS A 93 -1.27 -1.31 2.53
CA LYS A 93 -2.15 -0.55 1.62
C LYS A 93 -1.47 -0.16 0.31
N ASP A 94 -0.22 0.31 0.36
CA ASP A 94 0.48 0.81 -0.81
C ASP A 94 0.84 -0.32 -1.79
N SER A 95 1.33 -1.46 -1.29
CA SER A 95 1.61 -2.63 -2.11
C SER A 95 0.35 -3.27 -2.70
N THR A 96 -0.77 -3.18 -2.00
CA THR A 96 -2.08 -3.65 -2.51
C THR A 96 -2.57 -2.76 -3.65
N VAL A 97 -2.47 -1.44 -3.52
CA VAL A 97 -2.80 -0.50 -4.59
C VAL A 97 -1.88 -0.70 -5.80
N THR A 98 -0.59 -0.90 -5.56
CA THR A 98 0.37 -1.20 -6.63
C THR A 98 0.00 -2.49 -7.37
N ALA A 99 -0.33 -3.57 -6.64
CA ALA A 99 -0.76 -4.84 -7.23
C ALA A 99 -2.02 -4.69 -8.10
N ASP A 100 -3.01 -3.95 -7.63
CA ASP A 100 -4.23 -3.64 -8.41
C ASP A 100 -3.91 -2.84 -9.68
N LEU A 101 -3.15 -1.76 -9.53
CA LEU A 101 -2.78 -0.90 -10.66
C LEU A 101 -1.97 -1.63 -11.74
N VAL A 102 -1.02 -2.46 -11.34
CA VAL A 102 -0.21 -3.27 -12.26
C VAL A 102 -1.10 -4.27 -13.01
N THR A 103 -1.93 -5.01 -12.29
CA THR A 103 -2.88 -5.97 -12.88
C THR A 103 -3.81 -5.29 -13.89
N ARG A 104 -4.34 -4.13 -13.54
CA ARG A 104 -5.24 -3.34 -14.41
C ARG A 104 -4.50 -2.70 -15.59
N ALA A 105 -3.28 -2.22 -15.39
CA ALA A 105 -2.48 -1.59 -16.45
C ALA A 105 -2.12 -2.58 -17.53
N LEU A 106 -1.73 -3.80 -17.15
CA LEU A 106 -1.30 -4.85 -18.07
C LEU A 106 -2.45 -5.78 -18.49
N SER A 107 -3.62 -5.63 -17.90
CA SER A 107 -4.78 -6.51 -18.11
C SER A 107 -4.44 -7.98 -17.94
N ASN A 108 -3.47 -8.27 -17.07
CA ASN A 108 -2.98 -9.61 -16.81
C ASN A 108 -2.77 -9.86 -15.32
N PRO A 109 -3.54 -10.78 -14.70
CA PRO A 109 -3.40 -11.11 -13.28
C PRO A 109 -2.24 -12.06 -12.97
N GLN A 110 -1.54 -12.61 -13.99
CA GLN A 110 -0.52 -13.64 -13.80
C GLN A 110 0.86 -13.10 -13.44
N ILE A 111 0.99 -11.82 -13.13
CA ILE A 111 2.25 -11.26 -12.63
C ILE A 111 2.58 -11.88 -11.28
N MET A 112 3.84 -12.33 -11.15
CA MET A 112 4.35 -12.86 -9.89
C MET A 112 4.32 -11.79 -8.79
N HIS A 113 3.80 -12.15 -7.62
CA HIS A 113 3.87 -11.34 -6.41
C HIS A 113 4.80 -12.03 -5.41
N ILE A 114 5.71 -11.28 -4.80
CA ILE A 114 6.64 -11.80 -3.79
C ILE A 114 6.36 -11.11 -2.47
N PHE A 115 5.85 -11.86 -1.50
CA PHE A 115 5.65 -11.42 -0.12
C PHE A 115 6.91 -11.69 0.71
N GLY A 116 7.54 -10.63 1.21
CA GLY A 116 8.68 -10.75 2.13
C GLY A 116 8.19 -11.02 3.55
N ASP A 117 8.23 -12.27 3.98
CA ASP A 117 7.84 -12.69 5.32
C ASP A 117 9.04 -12.57 6.28
N THR A 118 8.97 -11.56 7.15
CA THR A 118 10.03 -11.29 8.13
C THR A 118 9.90 -12.10 9.41
N THR A 119 8.85 -12.92 9.55
CA THR A 119 8.45 -13.64 10.78
C THR A 119 7.97 -12.75 11.93
N LEU A 120 7.92 -11.42 11.72
CA LEU A 120 7.42 -10.42 12.66
C LEU A 120 6.14 -9.72 12.20
N GLU A 121 5.53 -10.23 11.14
CA GLU A 121 4.31 -9.62 10.64
C GLU A 121 3.17 -9.78 11.66
N PHE A 122 2.34 -8.75 11.76
CA PHE A 122 1.13 -8.86 12.59
C PHE A 122 0.22 -9.98 12.08
N PRO A 123 -0.52 -10.67 12.96
CA PRO A 123 -1.47 -11.70 12.56
C PRO A 123 -2.44 -11.24 11.46
N TYR A 124 -2.93 -10.02 11.54
CA TYR A 124 -3.78 -9.41 10.51
C TYR A 124 -3.12 -9.29 9.13
N THR A 125 -1.80 -9.13 9.07
CA THR A 125 -1.07 -9.13 7.79
C THR A 125 -1.10 -10.51 7.15
N TYR A 126 -0.87 -11.57 7.94
CA TYR A 126 -0.96 -12.95 7.43
C TYR A 126 -2.37 -13.30 6.97
N GLU A 127 -3.39 -12.93 7.75
CA GLU A 127 -4.80 -13.12 7.38
C GLU A 127 -5.12 -12.39 6.08
N TYR A 128 -4.64 -11.15 5.92
CA TYR A 128 -4.82 -10.38 4.70
C TYR A 128 -4.13 -11.03 3.49
N VAL A 129 -2.90 -11.47 3.62
CA VAL A 129 -2.16 -12.16 2.55
C VAL A 129 -2.88 -13.46 2.12
N GLN A 130 -3.43 -14.21 3.08
CA GLN A 130 -4.21 -15.41 2.77
C GLN A 130 -5.53 -15.06 2.06
N ARG A 131 -6.23 -14.03 2.53
CA ARG A 131 -7.45 -13.53 1.87
C ARG A 131 -7.13 -13.05 0.45
N PHE A 132 -6.07 -12.29 0.26
CA PHE A 132 -5.62 -11.84 -1.05
C PHE A 132 -5.39 -13.02 -2.02
N ARG A 133 -4.74 -14.10 -1.57
CA ARG A 133 -4.57 -15.33 -2.36
C ARG A 133 -5.90 -15.97 -2.77
N LYS A 134 -6.84 -16.00 -1.84
CA LYS A 134 -8.17 -16.57 -2.07
C LYS A 134 -8.98 -15.74 -3.07
N ASP A 135 -8.92 -14.42 -2.92
CA ASP A 135 -9.69 -13.48 -3.75
C ASP A 135 -9.07 -13.29 -5.14
N HIS A 136 -7.75 -13.57 -5.29
CA HIS A 136 -7.01 -13.45 -6.54
C HIS A 136 -6.36 -14.79 -6.95
N PRO A 137 -7.14 -15.84 -7.24
CA PRO A 137 -6.61 -17.18 -7.49
C PRO A 137 -5.75 -17.29 -8.74
N LYS A 138 -5.87 -16.33 -9.67
CA LYS A 138 -5.05 -16.28 -10.89
C LYS A 138 -3.72 -15.56 -10.71
N THR A 139 -3.53 -14.88 -9.58
CA THR A 139 -2.33 -14.11 -9.27
C THR A 139 -1.35 -14.97 -8.47
N PRO A 140 -0.20 -15.35 -9.03
CA PRO A 140 0.79 -16.12 -8.29
C PRO A 140 1.40 -15.27 -7.18
N LEU A 141 1.23 -15.69 -5.94
CA LEU A 141 1.79 -15.04 -4.76
C LEU A 141 2.63 -16.03 -3.96
N ILE A 142 3.92 -15.78 -3.88
CA ILE A 142 4.87 -16.60 -3.12
C ILE A 142 5.40 -15.83 -1.91
N SER A 143 5.76 -16.58 -0.85
CA SER A 143 6.42 -16.00 0.32
C SER A 143 7.93 -16.24 0.27
N ALA A 144 8.69 -15.18 0.54
CA ALA A 144 10.13 -15.22 0.74
C ALA A 144 10.40 -15.11 2.25
N ARG A 145 10.71 -16.25 2.88
CA ARG A 145 10.95 -16.35 4.32
C ARG A 145 12.32 -16.99 4.58
N ASN A 146 12.99 -16.54 5.62
CA ASN A 146 14.16 -17.24 6.13
C ASN A 146 13.69 -18.58 6.75
N LYS A 147 14.26 -19.68 6.27
CA LYS A 147 13.91 -21.04 6.72
C LYS A 147 14.83 -21.57 7.82
N GLU A 148 15.96 -20.90 8.04
CA GLU A 148 17.00 -21.38 8.95
C GLU A 148 16.74 -20.88 10.37
N LYS A 149 16.39 -19.61 10.52
CA LYS A 149 16.13 -18.98 11.81
C LYS A 149 15.01 -17.95 11.69
N ASP A 150 14.18 -17.87 12.71
CA ASP A 150 13.21 -16.80 12.84
C ASP A 150 13.84 -15.55 13.50
N PHE A 151 13.05 -14.50 13.63
CA PHE A 151 13.52 -13.25 14.18
C PHE A 151 13.89 -13.36 15.67
N GLU A 152 13.10 -14.10 16.45
CA GLU A 152 13.33 -14.28 17.88
C GLU A 152 14.63 -15.04 18.14
N GLU A 153 14.89 -16.12 17.39
CA GLU A 153 16.10 -16.90 17.46
C GLU A 153 17.34 -16.05 17.15
N LEU A 154 17.25 -15.18 16.12
CA LEU A 154 18.35 -14.27 15.81
C LEU A 154 18.54 -13.18 16.86
N CYS A 155 17.48 -12.65 17.46
CA CYS A 155 17.60 -11.74 18.59
C CYS A 155 18.35 -12.37 19.78
N LYS A 156 18.10 -13.66 20.07
CA LYS A 156 18.81 -14.39 21.12
C LYS A 156 20.29 -14.59 20.82
N LEU A 157 20.64 -14.73 19.54
CA LEU A 157 22.01 -15.00 19.10
C LEU A 157 22.86 -13.74 18.99
N VAL A 158 22.35 -12.69 18.35
CA VAL A 158 23.12 -11.46 18.00
C VAL A 158 22.61 -10.20 18.68
N GLY A 159 21.57 -10.32 19.51
CA GLY A 159 20.89 -9.20 20.13
C GLY A 159 19.83 -8.53 19.23
N PRO A 160 18.96 -7.69 19.81
CA PRO A 160 17.92 -7.00 19.06
C PRO A 160 18.54 -6.04 18.02
N PRO A 161 17.89 -5.86 16.87
CA PRO A 161 18.37 -4.91 15.87
C PRO A 161 18.29 -3.48 16.40
N SER A 162 19.24 -2.66 15.95
CA SER A 162 19.30 -1.24 16.31
C SER A 162 19.36 -0.37 15.06
N ARG A 163 19.31 0.96 15.24
CA ARG A 163 19.45 1.91 14.15
C ARG A 163 20.77 1.75 13.38
N VAL A 164 21.83 1.37 14.07
CA VAL A 164 23.16 1.18 13.50
C VAL A 164 23.34 -0.25 12.97
N MET A 165 22.78 -1.23 13.66
CA MET A 165 22.91 -2.65 13.31
C MET A 165 21.56 -3.21 12.80
N ARG A 166 21.29 -3.00 11.52
CA ARG A 166 20.02 -3.34 10.87
C ARG A 166 20.02 -4.72 10.22
N TRP A 167 20.57 -5.72 10.92
CA TRP A 167 20.64 -7.10 10.41
C TRP A 167 19.25 -7.65 10.00
N CYS A 168 18.18 -7.21 10.65
CA CYS A 168 16.83 -7.63 10.31
C CYS A 168 16.44 -7.31 8.86
N CYS A 169 16.83 -6.12 8.36
CA CYS A 169 16.57 -5.76 6.97
C CYS A 169 17.34 -6.66 6.00
N THR A 170 18.62 -6.91 6.30
CA THR A 170 19.50 -7.70 5.44
C THR A 170 19.11 -9.17 5.42
N ILE A 171 18.83 -9.76 6.59
CA ILE A 171 18.59 -11.20 6.71
C ILE A 171 17.15 -11.56 6.33
N PHE A 172 16.16 -10.83 6.83
CA PHE A 172 14.74 -11.22 6.65
C PHE A 172 14.05 -10.54 5.48
N LYS A 173 14.43 -9.33 5.11
CA LYS A 173 13.75 -8.60 4.05
C LYS A 173 14.52 -8.70 2.73
N THR A 174 15.62 -7.99 2.59
CA THR A 174 16.37 -7.95 1.33
C THR A 174 17.01 -9.28 0.97
N GLY A 175 17.66 -9.95 1.91
CA GLY A 175 18.36 -11.21 1.64
C GLY A 175 17.43 -12.35 1.25
N THR A 176 16.29 -12.50 1.91
CA THR A 176 15.32 -13.53 1.56
C THR A 176 14.66 -13.29 0.21
N ILE A 177 14.29 -12.03 -0.08
CA ILE A 177 13.73 -11.65 -1.37
C ILE A 177 14.76 -11.86 -2.48
N GLN A 178 16.02 -11.42 -2.30
CA GLN A 178 17.09 -11.62 -3.28
C GLN A 178 17.37 -13.10 -3.55
N LYS A 179 17.43 -13.94 -2.50
CA LYS A 179 17.60 -15.41 -2.67
C LYS A 179 16.43 -15.97 -3.50
N ARG A 180 15.21 -15.49 -3.24
CA ARG A 180 14.03 -15.96 -3.96
C ARG A 180 14.03 -15.51 -5.41
N ILE A 181 14.36 -14.23 -5.67
CA ILE A 181 14.50 -13.69 -7.02
C ILE A 181 15.56 -14.49 -7.81
N LYS A 182 16.75 -14.67 -7.24
CA LYS A 182 17.81 -15.45 -7.89
C LYS A 182 17.40 -16.88 -8.22
N SER A 183 16.55 -17.49 -7.40
CA SER A 183 16.02 -18.82 -7.66
C SER A 183 14.99 -18.86 -8.79
N LEU A 184 14.14 -17.85 -8.87
CA LEU A 184 13.03 -17.80 -9.86
C LEU A 184 13.46 -17.27 -11.22
N TYR A 185 14.42 -16.35 -11.23
CA TYR A 185 14.85 -15.60 -12.41
C TYR A 185 16.32 -15.88 -12.76
N ARG A 186 16.78 -17.12 -12.54
CA ARG A 186 18.19 -17.51 -12.70
C ARG A 186 18.76 -17.16 -14.08
N ASP A 187 17.95 -17.33 -15.11
CA ASP A 187 18.36 -17.21 -16.51
C ASP A 187 17.98 -15.83 -17.11
N LYS A 188 17.58 -14.88 -16.25
CA LYS A 188 17.14 -13.55 -16.69
C LYS A 188 18.24 -12.51 -16.48
N ASN A 189 18.51 -11.71 -17.50
CA ASN A 189 19.52 -10.65 -17.45
C ASN A 189 19.01 -9.38 -16.78
N GLN A 190 17.72 -9.11 -16.91
CA GLN A 190 17.05 -7.96 -16.31
C GLN A 190 15.70 -8.37 -15.74
N ILE A 191 15.33 -7.75 -14.63
CA ILE A 191 14.06 -7.99 -13.94
C ILE A 191 13.49 -6.63 -13.53
N LEU A 192 12.19 -6.42 -13.79
CA LEU A 192 11.45 -5.24 -13.36
C LEU A 192 10.68 -5.53 -12.06
N THR A 193 10.72 -4.59 -11.09
CA THR A 193 10.00 -4.69 -9.81
C THR A 193 9.37 -3.37 -9.43
#